data_6f8e461a4f63d2409fb43bfc5636f3d4
#
_entry.id   6f8e461a4f63d2409fb43bfc5636f3d4
#
_cell.length_a   1.000
_cell.length_b   1.000
_cell.length_c   1.000
_cell.angle_alpha   90.00
_cell.angle_beta   90.00
_cell.angle_gamma   90.00
#
_symmetry.space_group_name_H-M   'P 1'
#
loop_
_entity.id
_entity.type
_entity.pdbx_description
1 polymer ?
#
loop_
_entity_poly.entity_id
_entity_poly.type
_entity_poly.pdbx_seq_one_letter_code
_entity_poly.pdbx_strand_id
1 'polypeptide(L)'
;MHLRALLSAAHRRDAAQSHELSRSDRFSIAEALAWGMLHLCDSPWLDDSISDDAVSVVLESDHGSKNIRIVDHPFLTNTLPPPSRIRPESGSPTATDHGKPKSHQFASSQIENMAVYTLAIRLIELGIGKSFQELQQDFEDSMALPPSTSPMREFEVALHHIETLNHEVGINYSNAVKSCLKFKFFESPKKSFENRAFRRAFFHDVVAPIQALLDATLDL
;
A
#
# COMPACT_ATOMS: atom_id res chain seq x y z
N MET A 1 1.39 15.75 3.73
CA MET A 1 2.44 14.97 4.42
C MET A 1 2.38 13.54 3.90
N HIS A 2 3.52 12.87 3.66
CA HIS A 2 3.53 11.50 3.15
C HIS A 2 3.21 10.50 4.26
N LEU A 3 2.45 9.45 3.94
CA LEU A 3 2.02 8.41 4.87
C LEU A 3 3.20 7.79 5.63
N ARG A 4 4.29 7.48 4.94
CA ARG A 4 5.51 6.93 5.53
C ARG A 4 6.07 7.80 6.66
N ALA A 5 6.08 9.13 6.46
CA ALA A 5 6.58 10.06 7.47
C ALA A 5 5.70 10.07 8.74
N LEU A 6 4.38 9.89 8.57
CA LEU A 6 3.45 9.79 9.69
C LEU A 6 3.64 8.51 10.50
N LEU A 7 3.79 7.37 9.83
CA LEU A 7 4.00 6.08 10.50
C LEU A 7 5.36 5.99 11.19
N SER A 8 6.42 6.53 10.57
CA SER A 8 7.77 6.56 11.17
C SER A 8 7.91 7.58 12.31
N ALA A 9 7.10 8.64 12.34
CA ALA A 9 7.12 9.65 13.40
C ALA A 9 6.53 9.14 14.72
N ALA A 10 5.58 8.19 14.67
CA ALA A 10 4.97 7.58 15.84
C ALA A 10 6.00 6.91 16.77
N HIS A 11 7.13 6.46 16.23
CA HIS A 11 8.19 5.76 16.98
C HIS A 11 9.32 6.68 17.48
N ARG A 12 9.43 7.91 16.97
CA ARG A 12 10.42 8.87 17.47
C ARG A 12 9.93 9.49 18.78
N ARG A 13 10.52 9.07 19.88
CA ARG A 13 10.25 9.55 21.26
C ARG A 13 10.57 11.02 21.52
N ASP A 14 10.75 11.85 20.51
CA ASP A 14 10.88 13.28 20.68
C ASP A 14 9.49 13.92 20.85
N ALA A 15 9.10 13.96 22.10
CA ALA A 15 7.79 14.22 22.69
C ALA A 15 7.16 15.59 22.39
N ALA A 16 7.67 16.39 21.47
CA ALA A 16 7.13 17.72 21.23
C ALA A 16 6.19 17.81 20.00
N GLN A 17 6.24 16.88 19.05
CA GLN A 17 5.45 16.90 17.81
C GLN A 17 5.14 15.54 17.18
N SER A 18 5.10 14.45 17.94
CA SER A 18 4.70 13.16 17.36
C SER A 18 3.19 13.12 17.15
N HIS A 19 2.78 13.25 15.88
CA HIS A 19 1.39 13.06 15.49
C HIS A 19 1.17 11.57 15.24
N GLU A 20 0.66 10.88 16.25
CA GLU A 20 0.28 9.49 16.12
C GLU A 20 -1.10 9.43 15.42
N LEU A 21 -1.17 8.69 14.30
CA LEU A 21 -2.43 8.42 13.63
C LEU A 21 -3.33 7.60 14.54
N SER A 22 -4.54 8.09 14.80
CA SER A 22 -5.53 7.31 15.52
C SER A 22 -5.85 6.01 14.77
N ARG A 23 -6.41 5.03 15.45
CA ARG A 23 -6.84 3.78 14.82
C ARG A 23 -7.89 4.02 13.74
N SER A 24 -8.83 4.92 14.00
CA SER A 24 -9.84 5.34 13.03
C SER A 24 -9.22 6.00 11.79
N ASP A 25 -8.24 6.90 11.97
CA ASP A 25 -7.55 7.54 10.84
C ASP A 25 -6.83 6.51 9.97
N ARG A 26 -6.14 5.54 10.59
CA ARG A 26 -5.45 4.47 9.87
C ARG A 26 -6.41 3.63 9.03
N PHE A 27 -7.58 3.29 9.56
CA PHE A 27 -8.57 2.50 8.83
C PHE A 27 -9.29 3.33 7.76
N SER A 28 -9.50 4.62 7.97
CA SER A 28 -10.01 5.52 6.93
C SER A 28 -9.04 5.61 5.74
N ILE A 29 -7.73 5.71 6.01
CA ILE A 29 -6.72 5.67 4.96
C ILE A 29 -6.72 4.30 4.25
N ALA A 30 -6.81 3.19 4.99
CA ALA A 30 -6.83 1.85 4.44
C ALA A 30 -8.03 1.63 3.50
N GLU A 31 -9.21 2.08 3.91
CA GLU A 31 -10.43 2.03 3.09
C GLU A 31 -10.26 2.83 1.80
N ALA A 32 -9.82 4.07 1.90
CA ALA A 32 -9.63 4.91 0.73
C ALA A 32 -8.59 4.35 -0.26
N LEU A 33 -7.51 3.72 0.23
CA LEU A 33 -6.54 3.04 -0.62
C LEU A 33 -7.15 1.81 -1.31
N ALA A 34 -7.97 1.02 -0.60
CA ALA A 34 -8.65 -0.14 -1.17
C ALA A 34 -9.66 0.26 -2.25
N TRP A 35 -10.45 1.32 -2.03
CA TRP A 35 -11.34 1.90 -3.03
C TRP A 35 -10.57 2.48 -4.21
N GLY A 36 -9.48 3.21 -3.96
CA GLY A 36 -8.59 3.73 -5.00
C GLY A 36 -8.05 2.61 -5.90
N MET A 37 -7.60 1.50 -5.31
CA MET A 37 -7.14 0.33 -6.06
C MET A 37 -8.26 -0.25 -6.93
N LEU A 38 -9.47 -0.43 -6.39
CA LEU A 38 -10.61 -0.98 -7.13
C LEU A 38 -10.99 -0.14 -8.36
N HIS A 39 -10.82 1.18 -8.27
CA HIS A 39 -11.23 2.10 -9.33
C HIS A 39 -10.12 2.47 -10.30
N LEU A 40 -8.88 2.54 -9.84
CA LEU A 40 -7.76 3.11 -10.61
C LEU A 40 -6.77 2.05 -11.12
N CYS A 41 -6.78 0.82 -10.56
CA CYS A 41 -5.89 -0.23 -11.04
C CYS A 41 -6.20 -0.56 -12.52
N ASP A 42 -5.17 -0.84 -13.28
CA ASP A 42 -5.21 -1.02 -14.74
C ASP A 42 -5.63 0.27 -15.51
N SER A 43 -5.61 1.44 -14.85
CA SER A 43 -5.85 2.74 -15.49
C SER A 43 -4.53 3.53 -15.61
N PRO A 44 -4.47 4.53 -16.51
CA PRO A 44 -3.28 5.40 -16.63
C PRO A 44 -2.99 6.26 -15.39
N TRP A 45 -3.90 6.29 -14.41
CA TRP A 45 -3.81 7.10 -13.20
C TRP A 45 -3.08 6.39 -12.05
N LEU A 46 -2.91 5.09 -12.14
CA LEU A 46 -2.18 4.30 -11.15
C LEU A 46 -1.04 3.58 -11.86
N ASP A 47 0.19 3.89 -11.48
CA ASP A 47 1.38 3.18 -11.94
C ASP A 47 1.39 1.72 -11.43
N ASP A 48 2.30 0.92 -11.99
CA ASP A 48 2.48 -0.50 -11.62
C ASP A 48 2.74 -0.71 -10.12
N SER A 49 3.04 0.36 -9.37
CA SER A 49 3.22 0.30 -7.92
C SER A 49 2.81 1.62 -7.25
N ILE A 50 2.25 1.53 -6.03
CA ILE A 50 2.02 2.69 -5.18
C ILE A 50 3.33 3.00 -4.46
N SER A 51 4.09 3.98 -4.96
CA SER A 51 5.36 4.36 -4.33
C SER A 51 5.16 4.85 -2.88
N ASP A 52 6.21 4.79 -2.07
CA ASP A 52 6.17 5.21 -0.66
C ASP A 52 5.73 6.67 -0.48
N ASP A 53 6.05 7.52 -1.46
CA ASP A 53 5.73 8.94 -1.46
C ASP A 53 4.42 9.28 -2.20
N ALA A 54 3.78 8.28 -2.84
CA ALA A 54 2.56 8.52 -3.60
C ALA A 54 1.33 8.76 -2.71
N VAL A 55 1.33 8.23 -1.48
CA VAL A 55 0.22 8.42 -0.54
C VAL A 55 0.48 9.66 0.30
N SER A 56 -0.32 10.69 0.07
CA SER A 56 -0.26 11.96 0.84
C SER A 56 -1.55 12.15 1.64
N VAL A 57 -1.39 12.64 2.86
CA VAL A 57 -2.49 12.95 3.77
C VAL A 57 -2.44 14.43 4.10
N VAL A 58 -3.58 15.10 4.06
CA VAL A 58 -3.72 16.49 4.52
C VAL A 58 -4.06 16.48 5.99
N LEU A 59 -3.26 17.21 6.77
CA LEU A 59 -3.45 17.38 8.19
C LEU A 59 -3.94 18.79 8.47
N GLU A 60 -5.03 18.92 9.20
CA GLU A 60 -5.50 20.20 9.73
C GLU A 60 -5.08 20.34 11.19
N SER A 61 -4.42 21.43 11.49
CA SER A 61 -4.06 21.82 12.84
C SER A 61 -5.01 22.91 13.30
N ASP A 62 -5.78 22.64 14.33
CA ASP A 62 -6.62 23.65 14.94
C ASP A 62 -5.74 24.63 15.74
N HIS A 63 -5.85 25.95 15.43
CA HIS A 63 -5.07 26.99 16.07
C HIS A 63 -5.41 27.07 17.57
N GLY A 64 -4.59 26.40 18.39
CA GLY A 64 -4.72 26.39 19.86
C GLY A 64 -4.94 25.01 20.48
N SER A 65 -5.20 23.99 19.70
CA SER A 65 -5.29 22.60 20.13
C SER A 65 -4.07 21.82 19.60
N LYS A 66 -3.51 20.95 20.43
CA LYS A 66 -2.46 20.00 19.97
C LYS A 66 -3.04 18.86 19.12
N ASN A 67 -4.34 18.88 18.86
CA ASN A 67 -5.02 17.85 18.10
C ASN A 67 -4.90 18.14 16.62
N ILE A 68 -4.27 17.26 15.89
CA ILE A 68 -4.24 17.24 14.45
C ILE A 68 -5.27 16.22 13.98
N ARG A 69 -6.12 16.64 13.06
CA ARG A 69 -7.08 15.76 12.40
C ARG A 69 -6.67 15.56 10.95
N ILE A 70 -6.91 14.38 10.44
CA ILE A 70 -6.86 14.15 8.99
C ILE A 70 -8.10 14.83 8.41
N VAL A 71 -7.86 15.78 7.50
CA VAL A 71 -8.93 16.42 6.75
C VAL A 71 -9.08 15.66 5.45
N ASP A 72 -10.22 15.05 5.30
CA ASP A 72 -10.57 14.31 4.09
C ASP A 72 -9.73 13.06 3.76
N HIS A 73 -10.03 12.50 2.60
CA HIS A 73 -9.45 11.27 2.10
C HIS A 73 -7.98 11.43 1.73
N PRO A 74 -7.17 10.37 1.84
CA PRO A 74 -5.79 10.39 1.35
C PRO A 74 -5.76 10.64 -0.16
N PHE A 75 -4.75 11.38 -0.60
CA PHE A 75 -4.52 11.68 -2.02
C PHE A 75 -3.42 10.76 -2.56
N LEU A 76 -3.67 10.17 -3.73
CA LEU A 76 -2.63 9.56 -4.53
C LEU A 76 -2.02 10.66 -5.42
N THR A 77 -0.73 10.93 -5.21
CA THR A 77 0.03 11.82 -6.08
C THR A 77 0.74 10.99 -7.13
N ASN A 78 0.36 11.16 -8.38
CA ASN A 78 1.06 10.54 -9.50
C ASN A 78 1.69 11.62 -10.38
N THR A 79 2.94 11.40 -10.79
CA THR A 79 3.64 12.28 -11.74
C THR A 79 3.32 11.78 -13.14
N LEU A 80 2.33 12.38 -13.77
CA LEU A 80 2.05 12.07 -15.17
C LEU A 80 3.28 12.38 -16.01
N PRO A 81 3.75 11.44 -16.85
CA PRO A 81 4.81 11.73 -17.79
C PRO A 81 4.39 12.90 -18.69
N PRO A 82 5.29 13.84 -19.00
CA PRO A 82 4.97 14.94 -19.90
C PRO A 82 4.46 14.35 -21.21
N PRO A 83 3.42 14.97 -21.83
CA PRO A 83 2.88 14.47 -23.09
C PRO A 83 4.01 14.34 -24.10
N SER A 84 4.26 13.13 -24.57
CA SER A 84 5.28 12.85 -25.56
C SER A 84 4.98 13.72 -26.76
N ARG A 85 5.82 14.74 -27.03
CA ARG A 85 5.73 15.49 -28.28
C ARG A 85 5.84 14.45 -29.39
N ILE A 86 4.77 14.30 -30.15
CA ILE A 86 4.74 13.50 -31.35
C ILE A 86 5.85 14.06 -32.24
N ARG A 87 6.99 13.36 -32.24
CA ARG A 87 8.07 13.68 -33.18
C ARG A 87 7.63 13.13 -34.52
N PRO A 88 7.54 13.95 -35.58
CA PRO A 88 7.25 13.41 -36.88
C PRO A 88 8.32 12.37 -37.25
N GLU A 89 7.88 11.20 -37.67
CA GLU A 89 8.73 10.10 -38.09
C GLU A 89 9.60 10.53 -39.26
N SER A 90 10.90 10.68 -39.06
CA SER A 90 11.88 10.63 -40.14
C SER A 90 12.95 9.59 -39.73
N GLY A 91 12.82 8.48 -40.37
CA GLY A 91 13.69 7.35 -40.73
C GLY A 91 14.97 7.12 -39.95
N SER A 92 15.08 5.93 -39.47
CA SER A 92 16.16 4.93 -39.51
C SER A 92 16.28 4.15 -38.23
N PRO A 93 16.38 2.82 -38.25
CA PRO A 93 16.47 1.99 -37.06
C PRO A 93 17.95 1.86 -36.63
N THR A 94 18.34 2.49 -35.57
CA THR A 94 19.56 2.09 -34.83
C THR A 94 19.14 1.63 -33.45
N ALA A 95 19.19 0.34 -33.25
CA ALA A 95 19.07 -0.34 -31.99
C ALA A 95 20.15 0.20 -31.03
N THR A 96 19.73 0.91 -29.99
CA THR A 96 20.52 1.10 -28.77
C THR A 96 19.67 0.64 -27.61
N ASP A 97 19.95 -0.59 -27.22
CA ASP A 97 19.52 -1.25 -26.02
C ASP A 97 20.05 -0.46 -24.81
N HIS A 98 19.22 0.43 -24.25
CA HIS A 98 19.48 1.01 -22.93
C HIS A 98 18.90 0.08 -21.89
N GLY A 99 19.79 -0.78 -21.37
CA GLY A 99 19.53 -1.73 -20.31
C GLY A 99 18.79 -1.12 -19.12
N LYS A 100 17.53 -1.49 -18.96
CA LYS A 100 16.85 -1.40 -17.66
C LYS A 100 17.63 -2.21 -16.64
N PRO A 101 17.84 -1.72 -15.42
CA PRO A 101 18.58 -2.46 -14.40
C PRO A 101 17.89 -3.82 -14.13
N LYS A 102 18.65 -4.89 -14.28
CA LYS A 102 18.18 -6.29 -14.18
C LYS A 102 17.79 -6.74 -12.76
N SER A 103 17.73 -5.86 -11.78
CA SER A 103 17.42 -6.21 -10.39
C SER A 103 15.93 -6.52 -10.12
N HIS A 104 15.01 -6.14 -11.01
CA HIS A 104 13.58 -6.39 -10.83
C HIS A 104 13.06 -7.72 -11.42
N GLN A 105 13.89 -8.48 -12.12
CA GLN A 105 13.42 -9.67 -12.85
C GLN A 105 13.12 -10.90 -11.97
N PHE A 106 13.69 -11.02 -10.79
CA PHE A 106 13.44 -12.17 -9.91
C PHE A 106 12.20 -12.00 -9.02
N ALA A 107 11.85 -10.78 -8.65
CA ALA A 107 10.64 -10.51 -7.87
C ALA A 107 9.36 -10.66 -8.70
N SER A 108 9.42 -10.32 -9.99
CA SER A 108 8.27 -10.34 -10.90
C SER A 108 7.71 -11.72 -11.21
N SER A 109 8.44 -12.80 -10.89
CA SER A 109 7.94 -14.17 -11.12
C SER A 109 6.97 -14.67 -10.03
N GLN A 110 6.94 -14.05 -8.84
CA GLN A 110 6.06 -14.43 -7.73
C GLN A 110 4.95 -13.41 -7.46
N ILE A 111 5.16 -12.14 -7.84
CA ILE A 111 4.18 -11.09 -7.65
C ILE A 111 3.42 -10.89 -8.96
N GLU A 112 2.18 -11.36 -9.01
CA GLU A 112 1.35 -11.30 -10.22
C GLU A 112 0.89 -9.87 -10.54
N ASN A 113 0.69 -9.02 -9.52
CA ASN A 113 0.30 -7.61 -9.67
C ASN A 113 0.99 -6.77 -8.61
N MET A 114 1.91 -5.92 -9.04
CA MET A 114 2.75 -5.12 -8.14
C MET A 114 1.93 -4.05 -7.40
N ALA A 115 0.93 -3.44 -8.03
CA ALA A 115 0.09 -2.43 -7.40
C ALA A 115 -0.72 -3.03 -6.24
N VAL A 116 -1.31 -4.21 -6.44
CA VAL A 116 -2.06 -4.92 -5.38
C VAL A 116 -1.13 -5.43 -4.28
N TYR A 117 0.08 -5.87 -4.62
CA TYR A 117 1.09 -6.24 -3.64
C TYR A 117 1.49 -5.05 -2.78
N THR A 118 1.75 -3.90 -3.41
CA THR A 118 2.08 -2.67 -2.68
C THR A 118 0.92 -2.21 -1.79
N LEU A 119 -0.33 -2.34 -2.25
CA LEU A 119 -1.49 -2.11 -1.39
C LEU A 119 -1.43 -2.99 -0.14
N ALA A 120 -1.12 -4.30 -0.28
CA ALA A 120 -1.01 -5.19 0.87
C ALA A 120 0.03 -4.72 1.89
N ILE A 121 1.20 -4.25 1.43
CA ILE A 121 2.23 -3.66 2.30
C ILE A 121 1.67 -2.43 3.04
N ARG A 122 0.98 -1.53 2.36
CA ARG A 122 0.35 -0.35 3.00
C ARG A 122 -0.71 -0.74 4.02
N LEU A 123 -1.50 -1.76 3.73
CA LEU A 123 -2.48 -2.28 4.69
C LEU A 123 -1.83 -2.89 5.93
N ILE A 124 -0.67 -3.57 5.79
CA ILE A 124 0.10 -4.08 6.94
C ILE A 124 0.57 -2.91 7.81
N GLU A 125 1.18 -1.89 7.21
CA GLU A 125 1.65 -0.70 7.91
C GLU A 125 0.51 0.00 8.68
N LEU A 126 -0.62 0.20 8.03
CA LEU A 126 -1.79 0.84 8.63
C LEU A 126 -2.43 -0.01 9.73
N GLY A 127 -2.52 -1.32 9.53
CA GLY A 127 -3.08 -2.23 10.51
C GLY A 127 -2.25 -2.27 11.80
N ILE A 128 -0.93 -2.39 11.69
CA ILE A 128 0.00 -2.48 12.82
C ILE A 128 0.36 -1.08 13.36
N GLY A 129 0.36 -0.04 12.50
CA GLY A 129 0.74 1.32 12.88
C GLY A 129 2.24 1.55 12.90
N LYS A 130 3.01 0.76 12.16
CA LYS A 130 4.46 0.87 11.99
C LYS A 130 4.83 0.93 10.52
N SER A 131 5.93 1.59 10.17
CA SER A 131 6.46 1.53 8.82
C SER A 131 6.95 0.12 8.48
N PHE A 132 6.87 -0.27 7.22
CA PHE A 132 7.30 -1.61 6.79
C PHE A 132 8.80 -1.84 7.04
N GLN A 133 9.60 -0.79 6.97
CA GLN A 133 11.02 -0.85 7.31
C GLN A 133 11.26 -1.21 8.78
N GLU A 134 10.47 -0.67 9.71
CA GLU A 134 10.54 -1.03 11.13
C GLU A 134 10.08 -2.46 11.37
N LEU A 135 8.99 -2.88 10.68
CA LEU A 135 8.49 -4.26 10.75
C LEU A 135 9.52 -5.27 10.22
N GLN A 136 10.23 -4.91 9.15
CA GLN A 136 11.30 -5.73 8.62
C GLN A 136 12.46 -5.85 9.59
N GLN A 137 12.87 -4.75 10.23
CA GLN A 137 13.93 -4.76 11.22
C GLN A 137 13.55 -5.59 12.44
N ASP A 138 12.34 -5.41 12.97
CA ASP A 138 11.82 -6.22 14.10
C ASP A 138 11.84 -7.72 13.77
N PHE A 139 11.47 -8.10 12.54
CA PHE A 139 11.50 -9.47 12.05
C PHE A 139 12.94 -10.01 11.97
N GLU A 140 13.85 -9.26 11.35
CA GLU A 140 15.25 -9.65 11.18
C GLU A 140 15.95 -9.80 12.54
N ASP A 141 15.69 -8.89 13.47
CA ASP A 141 16.22 -8.95 14.83
C ASP A 141 15.67 -10.18 15.60
N SER A 142 14.36 -10.45 15.48
CA SER A 142 13.71 -11.59 16.15
C SER A 142 14.22 -12.94 15.66
N MET A 143 14.58 -13.03 14.39
CA MET A 143 15.07 -14.24 13.73
C MET A 143 16.60 -14.33 13.70
N ALA A 144 17.32 -13.35 14.28
CA ALA A 144 18.78 -13.21 14.19
C ALA A 144 19.31 -13.27 12.75
N LEU A 145 18.61 -12.64 11.81
CA LEU A 145 18.93 -12.65 10.39
C LEU A 145 19.71 -11.38 10.00
N PRO A 146 20.61 -11.46 9.02
CA PRO A 146 21.28 -10.27 8.50
C PRO A 146 20.27 -9.39 7.74
N PRO A 147 20.45 -8.05 7.77
CA PRO A 147 19.64 -7.12 6.99
C PRO A 147 19.64 -7.49 5.50
N SER A 148 18.47 -7.46 4.88
CA SER A 148 18.32 -7.83 3.47
C SER A 148 17.26 -6.97 2.80
N THR A 149 17.61 -6.44 1.62
CA THR A 149 16.69 -5.69 0.76
C THR A 149 16.12 -6.55 -0.38
N SER A 150 16.16 -7.89 -0.24
CA SER A 150 15.66 -8.75 -1.30
C SER A 150 14.12 -8.78 -1.29
N PRO A 151 13.47 -8.77 -2.47
CA PRO A 151 12.00 -8.86 -2.57
C PRO A 151 11.42 -10.13 -1.94
N MET A 152 12.21 -11.22 -1.89
CA MET A 152 11.80 -12.45 -1.21
C MET A 152 11.72 -12.23 0.30
N ARG A 153 12.68 -11.50 0.89
CA ARG A 153 12.66 -11.15 2.30
C ARG A 153 11.46 -10.28 2.64
N GLU A 154 11.18 -9.28 1.80
CA GLU A 154 10.01 -8.43 1.96
C GLU A 154 8.70 -9.22 1.98
N PHE A 155 8.57 -10.20 1.08
CA PHE A 155 7.42 -11.10 1.05
C PHE A 155 7.33 -12.01 2.30
N GLU A 156 8.45 -12.54 2.80
CA GLU A 156 8.50 -13.33 4.04
C GLU A 156 8.07 -12.49 5.25
N VAL A 157 8.59 -11.26 5.37
CA VAL A 157 8.22 -10.31 6.41
C VAL A 157 6.71 -10.01 6.36
N ALA A 158 6.18 -9.74 5.16
CA ALA A 158 4.76 -9.47 4.98
C ALA A 158 3.90 -10.66 5.41
N LEU A 159 4.28 -11.90 5.06
CA LEU A 159 3.56 -13.10 5.49
C LEU A 159 3.63 -13.32 7.00
N HIS A 160 4.78 -13.06 7.62
CA HIS A 160 4.94 -13.17 9.09
C HIS A 160 3.96 -12.26 9.83
N HIS A 161 3.79 -11.03 9.36
CA HIS A 161 2.90 -10.07 10.01
C HIS A 161 1.40 -10.30 9.77
N ILE A 162 0.99 -11.27 8.95
CA ILE A 162 -0.43 -11.66 8.82
C ILE A 162 -1.01 -12.16 10.16
N GLU A 163 -0.24 -12.91 10.95
CA GLU A 163 -0.68 -13.38 12.26
C GLU A 163 -0.81 -12.21 13.25
N THR A 164 0.15 -11.31 13.25
CA THR A 164 0.08 -10.07 14.04
C THR A 164 -1.17 -9.27 13.70
N LEU A 165 -1.47 -9.09 12.40
CA LEU A 165 -2.68 -8.40 11.96
C LEU A 165 -3.96 -9.08 12.43
N ASN A 166 -3.98 -10.42 12.46
CA ASN A 166 -5.15 -11.15 12.95
C ASN A 166 -5.43 -10.86 14.43
N HIS A 167 -4.39 -10.71 15.25
CA HIS A 167 -4.51 -10.37 16.66
C HIS A 167 -4.85 -8.89 16.90
N GLU A 168 -4.21 -7.99 16.15
CA GLU A 168 -4.33 -6.53 16.36
C GLU A 168 -5.61 -5.95 15.75
N VAL A 169 -6.01 -6.43 14.58
CA VAL A 169 -7.07 -5.85 13.76
C VAL A 169 -8.24 -6.80 13.54
N GLY A 170 -7.98 -8.09 13.49
CA GLY A 170 -8.96 -9.15 13.33
C GLY A 170 -8.85 -9.91 12.01
N ILE A 171 -9.53 -11.07 11.98
CA ILE A 171 -9.40 -12.06 10.92
C ILE A 171 -9.83 -11.55 9.54
N ASN A 172 -10.85 -10.71 9.46
CA ASN A 172 -11.37 -10.20 8.20
C ASN A 172 -10.36 -9.28 7.50
N TYR A 173 -9.73 -8.39 8.27
CA TYR A 173 -8.68 -7.51 7.76
C TYR A 173 -7.44 -8.30 7.34
N SER A 174 -6.97 -9.22 8.16
CA SER A 174 -5.80 -10.05 7.85
C SER A 174 -6.03 -10.92 6.61
N ASN A 175 -7.25 -11.44 6.40
CA ASN A 175 -7.62 -12.17 5.20
C ASN A 175 -7.62 -11.26 3.96
N ALA A 176 -8.11 -10.03 4.05
CA ALA A 176 -8.05 -9.06 2.96
C ALA A 176 -6.60 -8.79 2.53
N VAL A 177 -5.70 -8.55 3.49
CA VAL A 177 -4.26 -8.36 3.23
C VAL A 177 -3.65 -9.61 2.60
N LYS A 178 -3.96 -10.79 3.12
CA LYS A 178 -3.48 -12.08 2.59
C LYS A 178 -3.94 -12.33 1.16
N SER A 179 -5.16 -11.95 0.82
CA SER A 179 -5.70 -12.04 -0.54
C SER A 179 -4.93 -11.13 -1.50
N CYS A 180 -4.59 -9.93 -1.08
CA CYS A 180 -3.75 -9.00 -1.85
C CYS A 180 -2.32 -9.53 -2.03
N LEU A 181 -1.65 -9.97 -0.96
CA LEU A 181 -0.28 -10.51 -1.02
C LEU A 181 -0.15 -11.69 -1.98
N LYS A 182 -1.14 -12.59 -1.97
CA LYS A 182 -1.14 -13.81 -2.80
C LYS A 182 -1.82 -13.60 -4.15
N PHE A 183 -2.39 -12.43 -4.40
CA PHE A 183 -3.22 -12.14 -5.56
C PHE A 183 -4.28 -13.21 -5.83
N LYS A 184 -4.95 -13.66 -4.76
CA LYS A 184 -5.98 -14.71 -4.78
C LYS A 184 -7.29 -14.17 -4.26
N PHE A 185 -8.26 -13.99 -5.15
CA PHE A 185 -9.61 -13.53 -4.87
C PHE A 185 -10.61 -14.62 -5.26
N PHE A 186 -11.72 -14.66 -4.51
CA PHE A 186 -12.71 -15.72 -4.65
C PHE A 186 -13.33 -15.75 -6.06
N GLU A 187 -13.36 -16.93 -6.68
CA GLU A 187 -14.07 -17.26 -7.95
C GLU A 187 -13.74 -16.39 -9.19
N SER A 188 -12.58 -15.79 -9.31
CA SER A 188 -12.29 -15.03 -10.53
C SER A 188 -11.41 -15.79 -11.53
N PRO A 189 -11.94 -16.17 -12.71
CA PRO A 189 -11.17 -16.88 -13.73
C PRO A 189 -10.18 -15.98 -14.49
N LYS A 190 -10.38 -14.66 -14.48
CA LYS A 190 -9.51 -13.67 -15.12
C LYS A 190 -9.08 -12.64 -14.08
N LYS A 191 -7.80 -12.57 -13.82
CA LYS A 191 -7.16 -11.68 -12.86
C LYS A 191 -6.84 -10.31 -13.47
N SER A 192 -7.86 -9.49 -13.75
CA SER A 192 -7.73 -8.16 -14.29
C SER A 192 -8.86 -7.27 -13.79
N PHE A 193 -8.57 -6.03 -13.41
CA PHE A 193 -9.57 -5.06 -12.98
C PHE A 193 -10.48 -4.56 -14.10
N GLU A 194 -10.18 -4.83 -15.36
CA GLU A 194 -11.13 -4.64 -16.46
C GLU A 194 -12.29 -5.63 -16.38
N ASN A 195 -12.07 -6.80 -15.74
CA ASN A 195 -13.10 -7.82 -15.59
C ASN A 195 -14.02 -7.51 -14.41
N ARG A 196 -15.34 -7.38 -14.70
CA ARG A 196 -16.35 -7.08 -13.68
C ARG A 196 -16.41 -8.14 -12.57
N ALA A 197 -16.23 -9.43 -12.89
CA ALA A 197 -16.25 -10.50 -11.89
C ALA A 197 -15.05 -10.38 -10.95
N PHE A 198 -13.85 -10.08 -11.47
CA PHE A 198 -12.66 -9.83 -10.67
C PHE A 198 -12.82 -8.62 -9.76
N ARG A 199 -13.31 -7.48 -10.28
CA ARG A 199 -13.60 -6.30 -9.46
C ARG A 199 -14.58 -6.59 -8.33
N ARG A 200 -15.62 -7.39 -8.61
CA ARG A 200 -16.57 -7.81 -7.58
C ARG A 200 -15.92 -8.69 -6.52
N ALA A 201 -15.07 -9.64 -6.91
CA ALA A 201 -14.32 -10.47 -5.97
C ALA A 201 -13.38 -9.63 -5.11
N PHE A 202 -12.62 -8.70 -5.73
CA PHE A 202 -11.76 -7.76 -4.99
C PHE A 202 -12.56 -6.90 -4.00
N PHE A 203 -13.73 -6.39 -4.42
CA PHE A 203 -14.60 -5.66 -3.50
C PHE A 203 -14.98 -6.49 -2.28
N HIS A 204 -15.46 -7.73 -2.48
CA HIS A 204 -15.89 -8.62 -1.39
C HIS A 204 -14.75 -9.06 -0.48
N ASP A 205 -13.57 -9.34 -1.07
CA ASP A 205 -12.45 -9.92 -0.32
C ASP A 205 -11.56 -8.85 0.33
N VAL A 206 -11.60 -7.59 -0.16
CA VAL A 206 -10.70 -6.53 0.32
C VAL A 206 -11.47 -5.31 0.80
N VAL A 207 -12.27 -4.67 -0.07
CA VAL A 207 -12.89 -3.38 0.25
C VAL A 207 -13.93 -3.52 1.35
N ALA A 208 -14.87 -4.42 1.18
CA ALA A 208 -15.99 -4.59 2.13
C ALA A 208 -15.52 -4.96 3.56
N PRO A 209 -14.56 -5.87 3.77
CA PRO A 209 -14.02 -6.14 5.11
C PRO A 209 -13.35 -4.95 5.78
N ILE A 210 -12.62 -4.13 5.01
CA ILE A 210 -11.94 -2.93 5.53
C ILE A 210 -12.97 -1.86 5.88
N GLN A 211 -13.97 -1.64 5.03
CA GLN A 211 -15.08 -0.71 5.28
C GLN A 211 -15.86 -1.10 6.53
N ALA A 212 -16.24 -2.36 6.66
CA ALA A 212 -16.95 -2.85 7.84
C ALA A 212 -16.17 -2.65 9.15
N LEU A 213 -14.83 -2.75 9.08
CA LEU A 213 -13.95 -2.47 10.22
C LEU A 213 -13.95 -0.99 10.59
N LEU A 214 -13.90 -0.10 9.59
CA LEU A 214 -13.97 1.34 9.82
C LEU A 214 -15.32 1.72 10.45
N ASP A 215 -16.43 1.25 9.89
CA ASP A 215 -17.77 1.50 10.41
C ASP A 215 -17.87 1.07 11.88
N ALA A 216 -17.41 -0.14 12.21
CA ALA A 216 -17.39 -0.64 13.59
C ALA A 216 -16.47 0.18 14.53
N THR A 217 -15.47 0.89 14.01
CA THR A 217 -14.56 1.73 14.80
C THR A 217 -15.16 3.12 15.05
N LEU A 218 -16.03 3.60 14.16
CA LEU A 218 -16.70 4.89 14.30
C LEU A 218 -17.93 4.83 15.23
N ASP A 219 -18.50 3.64 15.43
CA ASP A 219 -19.66 3.41 16.32
C ASP A 219 -19.27 3.25 17.80
N LEU A 220 -17.97 3.26 18.14
CA LEU A 220 -17.42 3.18 19.49
C LEU A 220 -17.05 4.55 20.06
#